data_56034350cd81cd4c34cc6b5969d9ce77
#
_entry.id   56034350cd81cd4c34cc6b5969d9ce77
#
_cell.length_a   1.000
_cell.length_b   1.000
_cell.length_c   1.000
_cell.angle_alpha   90.00
_cell.angle_beta   90.00
_cell.angle_gamma   90.00
#
_symmetry.space_group_name_H-M   'P 1'
#
loop_
_entity.id
_entity.type
_entity.pdbx_description
1 polymer ?
#
loop_
_entity_poly.entity_id
_entity_poly.type
_entity_poly.pdbx_seq_one_letter_code
_entity_poly.pdbx_strand_id
1 'polypeptide(L)'
;TVRLTLLKAGDSSIPKTSEKFTQAFAETEKYWIPIGLNEDLDEAMKQSVRESVNFLSNQFNLDRAKVYAYLSAGVDYEVSQVVDKTKGIHALIPKVDFRDILTLKLNAGSKSIDVGISSNQFYVPLRETMEALGYTVEWDGATNSIVMTKDGKSVTAVVESNIYNADGQNIVLTSSPFISEDGVTMLPVSALSDAAGLSVNWTTSGSVVTGSVQ
;
A
#
# COMPACT_ATOMS: atom_id res chain seq x y z
N THR A 1 30.59 -19.19 -9.67
CA THR A 1 30.87 -17.80 -10.08
C THR A 1 29.87 -16.91 -9.37
N VAL A 2 30.34 -15.89 -8.63
CA VAL A 2 29.51 -14.88 -7.98
C VAL A 2 29.61 -13.59 -8.79
N ARG A 3 28.47 -12.97 -9.07
CA ARG A 3 28.39 -11.66 -9.71
C ARG A 3 27.94 -10.62 -8.69
N LEU A 4 28.73 -9.59 -8.46
CA LEU A 4 28.37 -8.46 -7.63
C LEU A 4 27.92 -7.30 -8.53
N THR A 5 26.75 -6.75 -8.24
CA THR A 5 26.20 -5.60 -8.97
C THR A 5 25.84 -4.53 -7.95
N LEU A 6 26.37 -3.32 -8.12
CA LEU A 6 25.99 -2.17 -7.32
C LEU A 6 24.74 -1.53 -7.93
N LEU A 7 23.67 -1.50 -7.16
CA LEU A 7 22.45 -0.75 -7.47
C LEU A 7 22.48 0.56 -6.70
N LYS A 8 22.29 1.69 -7.39
CA LYS A 8 22.25 3.00 -6.74
C LYS A 8 20.85 3.32 -6.23
N ALA A 9 20.75 4.13 -5.20
CA ALA A 9 19.47 4.64 -4.72
C ALA A 9 18.66 5.25 -5.88
N GLY A 10 17.39 4.87 -6.01
CA GLY A 10 16.52 5.28 -7.11
C GLY A 10 16.55 4.38 -8.35
N ASP A 11 17.36 3.32 -8.38
CA ASP A 11 17.31 2.31 -9.44
C ASP A 11 15.98 1.53 -9.35
N SER A 12 15.24 1.49 -10.48
CA SER A 12 13.92 0.85 -10.54
C SER A 12 13.94 -0.67 -10.33
N SER A 13 15.11 -1.30 -10.44
CA SER A 13 15.30 -2.74 -10.16
C SER A 13 15.43 -3.06 -8.67
N ILE A 14 15.61 -2.03 -7.82
CA ILE A 14 15.65 -2.18 -6.38
C ILE A 14 14.21 -2.30 -5.85
N PRO A 15 13.87 -3.32 -5.05
CA PRO A 15 12.57 -3.36 -4.37
C PRO A 15 12.35 -2.07 -3.58
N LYS A 16 11.18 -1.45 -3.67
CA LYS A 16 10.83 -0.19 -2.96
C LYS A 16 11.08 -0.24 -1.46
N THR A 17 11.14 -1.44 -0.90
CA THR A 17 11.38 -1.72 0.51
C THR A 17 12.85 -1.89 0.88
N SER A 18 13.77 -1.95 -0.10
CA SER A 18 15.20 -2.22 0.15
C SER A 18 15.89 -1.13 0.99
N GLU A 19 15.43 0.11 0.88
CA GLU A 19 15.94 1.22 1.70
C GLU A 19 15.63 1.08 3.20
N LYS A 20 14.71 0.17 3.55
CA LYS A 20 14.25 -0.09 4.92
C LYS A 20 14.78 -1.41 5.49
N PHE A 21 15.55 -2.17 4.73
CA PHE A 21 16.15 -3.40 5.25
C PHE A 21 17.25 -3.06 6.25
N THR A 22 17.15 -3.64 7.46
CA THR A 22 18.17 -3.51 8.50
C THR A 22 19.10 -4.72 8.54
N GLN A 23 18.73 -5.78 7.82
CA GLN A 23 19.44 -7.05 7.75
C GLN A 23 19.67 -7.47 6.28
N ALA A 24 20.48 -8.50 6.09
CA ALA A 24 20.70 -9.08 4.77
C ALA A 24 19.38 -9.65 4.19
N PHE A 25 19.24 -9.54 2.88
CA PHE A 25 18.11 -10.06 2.15
C PHE A 25 18.61 -10.77 0.89
N ALA A 26 18.08 -11.95 0.61
CA ALA A 26 18.38 -12.69 -0.59
C ALA A 26 17.10 -12.96 -1.38
N GLU A 27 17.27 -13.25 -2.67
CA GLU A 27 16.17 -13.55 -3.58
C GLU A 27 16.59 -14.65 -4.54
N THR A 28 15.68 -15.58 -4.76
CA THR A 28 15.80 -16.61 -5.80
C THR A 28 14.63 -16.48 -6.78
N GLU A 29 14.60 -17.32 -7.79
CA GLU A 29 13.44 -17.41 -8.69
C GLU A 29 12.14 -17.74 -7.96
N LYS A 30 12.23 -18.56 -6.89
CA LYS A 30 11.06 -19.11 -6.17
C LYS A 30 10.74 -18.39 -4.85
N TYR A 31 11.74 -17.79 -4.20
CA TYR A 31 11.62 -17.29 -2.83
C TYR A 31 12.16 -15.89 -2.66
N TRP A 32 11.54 -15.11 -1.79
CA TRP A 32 12.16 -14.00 -1.09
C TRP A 32 12.68 -14.51 0.25
N ILE A 33 13.87 -14.05 0.64
CA ILE A 33 14.64 -14.62 1.76
C ILE A 33 15.14 -13.52 2.70
N PRO A 34 14.27 -12.96 3.54
CA PRO A 34 14.68 -12.08 4.64
C PRO A 34 15.52 -12.85 5.66
N ILE A 35 16.61 -12.23 6.15
CA ILE A 35 17.56 -12.85 7.05
C ILE A 35 17.62 -12.07 8.36
N GLY A 36 17.66 -12.76 9.49
CA GLY A 36 17.96 -12.21 10.80
C GLY A 36 19.31 -12.71 11.29
N LEU A 37 20.14 -11.83 11.82
CA LEU A 37 21.48 -12.14 12.30
C LEU A 37 21.70 -11.62 13.71
N ASN A 38 21.99 -12.50 14.68
CA ASN A 38 22.26 -12.13 16.08
C ASN A 38 23.14 -13.18 16.77
N GLU A 39 23.80 -12.80 17.87
CA GLU A 39 24.51 -13.77 18.72
C GLU A 39 23.52 -14.68 19.47
N ASP A 40 22.31 -14.22 19.71
CA ASP A 40 21.18 -14.98 20.24
C ASP A 40 20.31 -15.49 19.09
N LEU A 41 19.99 -16.79 19.08
CA LEU A 41 19.21 -17.41 18.00
C LEU A 41 17.75 -16.97 18.01
N ASP A 42 17.17 -16.75 19.19
CA ASP A 42 15.79 -16.28 19.32
C ASP A 42 15.66 -14.83 18.81
N GLU A 43 16.67 -13.99 19.07
CA GLU A 43 16.70 -12.63 18.51
C GLU A 43 16.94 -12.64 17.00
N ALA A 44 17.76 -13.55 16.46
CA ALA A 44 17.89 -13.74 15.02
C ALA A 44 16.55 -14.14 14.38
N MET A 45 15.78 -15.03 15.01
CA MET A 45 14.44 -15.40 14.56
C MET A 45 13.51 -14.19 14.56
N LYS A 46 13.43 -13.44 15.66
CA LYS A 46 12.58 -12.24 15.74
C LYS A 46 12.94 -11.20 14.69
N GLN A 47 14.23 -11.04 14.38
CA GLN A 47 14.68 -10.12 13.33
C GLN A 47 14.22 -10.61 11.94
N SER A 48 14.42 -11.89 11.60
CA SER A 48 13.96 -12.44 10.33
C SER A 48 12.43 -12.29 10.16
N VAL A 49 11.65 -12.53 11.23
CA VAL A 49 10.19 -12.32 11.21
C VAL A 49 9.84 -10.85 10.99
N ARG A 50 10.50 -9.91 11.69
CA ARG A 50 10.24 -8.46 11.51
C ARG A 50 10.55 -8.00 10.10
N GLU A 51 11.69 -8.43 9.54
CA GLU A 51 12.06 -8.12 8.15
C GLU A 51 11.05 -8.72 7.16
N SER A 52 10.57 -9.95 7.38
CA SER A 52 9.54 -10.60 6.58
C SER A 52 8.21 -9.81 6.60
N VAL A 53 7.75 -9.40 7.80
CA VAL A 53 6.55 -8.57 7.95
C VAL A 53 6.73 -7.22 7.25
N ASN A 54 7.85 -6.55 7.46
CA ASN A 54 8.15 -5.26 6.83
C ASN A 54 8.17 -5.37 5.32
N PHE A 55 8.84 -6.40 4.79
CA PHE A 55 8.93 -6.63 3.36
C PHE A 55 7.54 -6.83 2.73
N LEU A 56 6.77 -7.81 3.19
CA LEU A 56 5.47 -8.13 2.59
C LEU A 56 4.46 -7.00 2.75
N SER A 57 4.40 -6.36 3.94
CA SER A 57 3.48 -5.24 4.16
C SER A 57 3.79 -4.06 3.25
N ASN A 58 5.07 -3.71 3.07
CA ASN A 58 5.46 -2.59 2.22
C ASN A 58 5.39 -2.93 0.72
N GLN A 59 5.76 -4.16 0.33
CA GLN A 59 5.79 -4.57 -1.07
C GLN A 59 4.38 -4.70 -1.66
N PHE A 60 3.43 -5.22 -0.87
CA PHE A 60 2.10 -5.57 -1.33
C PHE A 60 0.98 -4.74 -0.67
N ASN A 61 1.33 -3.74 0.13
CA ASN A 61 0.39 -2.93 0.91
C ASN A 61 -0.58 -3.78 1.75
N LEU A 62 -0.05 -4.78 2.45
CA LEU A 62 -0.82 -5.71 3.24
C LEU A 62 -0.81 -5.32 4.72
N ASP A 63 -1.92 -5.56 5.39
CA ASP A 63 -2.04 -5.41 6.84
C ASP A 63 -1.02 -6.28 7.58
N ARG A 64 -0.31 -5.71 8.56
CA ARG A 64 0.78 -6.37 9.27
C ARG A 64 0.34 -7.60 10.06
N ALA A 65 -0.86 -7.59 10.66
CA ALA A 65 -1.37 -8.73 11.41
C ALA A 65 -1.73 -9.89 10.49
N LYS A 66 -2.30 -9.61 9.31
CA LYS A 66 -2.57 -10.61 8.27
C LYS A 66 -1.27 -11.21 7.72
N VAL A 67 -0.26 -10.35 7.46
CA VAL A 67 1.07 -10.83 7.04
C VAL A 67 1.67 -11.73 8.11
N TYR A 68 1.63 -11.34 9.39
CA TYR A 68 2.16 -12.16 10.47
C TYR A 68 1.44 -13.52 10.58
N ALA A 69 0.12 -13.54 10.43
CA ALA A 69 -0.66 -14.79 10.42
C ALA A 69 -0.26 -15.69 9.24
N TYR A 70 -0.08 -15.13 8.04
CA TYR A 70 0.41 -15.86 6.88
C TYR A 70 1.81 -16.43 7.12
N LEU A 71 2.75 -15.62 7.61
CA LEU A 71 4.11 -16.06 7.90
C LEU A 71 4.16 -17.22 8.91
N SER A 72 3.26 -17.20 9.89
CA SER A 72 3.15 -18.27 10.90
C SER A 72 2.62 -19.59 10.35
N ALA A 73 1.82 -19.55 9.28
CA ALA A 73 1.14 -20.72 8.74
C ALA A 73 1.80 -21.27 7.47
N GLY A 74 2.43 -20.41 6.67
CA GLY A 74 2.84 -20.74 5.29
C GLY A 74 4.31 -20.53 4.98
N VAL A 75 5.14 -20.08 5.93
CA VAL A 75 6.55 -19.78 5.66
C VAL A 75 7.48 -20.59 6.56
N ASP A 76 8.45 -21.22 5.95
CA ASP A 76 9.51 -21.93 6.64
C ASP A 76 10.60 -20.96 7.09
N TYR A 77 11.02 -21.13 8.36
CA TYR A 77 12.16 -20.42 8.95
C TYR A 77 13.26 -21.41 9.28
N GLU A 78 14.41 -21.23 8.68
CA GLU A 78 15.53 -22.15 8.78
C GLU A 78 16.75 -21.49 9.41
N VAL A 79 17.53 -22.30 10.13
CA VAL A 79 18.82 -21.87 10.68
C VAL A 79 19.85 -21.80 9.56
N SER A 80 20.34 -20.59 9.26
CA SER A 80 21.39 -20.38 8.26
C SER A 80 22.78 -20.77 8.80
N GLN A 81 23.04 -20.41 10.05
CA GLN A 81 24.29 -20.74 10.74
C GLN A 81 24.16 -20.58 12.28
N VAL A 82 25.01 -21.30 13.01
CA VAL A 82 25.08 -21.24 14.49
C VAL A 82 26.51 -21.24 15.03
N VAL A 83 27.53 -21.38 14.20
CA VAL A 83 28.90 -21.72 14.63
C VAL A 83 29.86 -20.54 14.74
N ASP A 84 29.60 -19.43 14.08
CA ASP A 84 30.53 -18.30 13.95
C ASP A 84 30.17 -17.12 14.88
N LYS A 85 29.87 -17.40 16.15
CA LYS A 85 29.41 -16.39 17.12
C LYS A 85 28.07 -15.75 16.73
N THR A 86 27.98 -15.16 15.55
CA THR A 86 26.72 -14.64 14.99
C THR A 86 25.91 -15.79 14.38
N LYS A 87 24.70 -15.98 14.89
CA LYS A 87 23.75 -16.97 14.41
C LYS A 87 22.80 -16.33 13.39
N GLY A 88 22.31 -17.12 12.46
CA GLY A 88 21.46 -16.67 11.37
C GLY A 88 20.18 -17.49 11.22
N ILE A 89 19.08 -16.82 11.03
CA ILE A 89 17.80 -17.39 10.61
C ILE A 89 17.40 -16.74 9.30
N HIS A 90 16.89 -17.54 8.36
CA HIS A 90 16.30 -17.02 7.13
C HIS A 90 14.89 -17.56 6.93
N ALA A 91 14.03 -16.74 6.34
CA ALA A 91 12.70 -17.13 5.91
C ALA A 91 12.72 -17.56 4.45
N LEU A 92 11.92 -18.53 4.08
CA LEU A 92 11.65 -18.93 2.69
C LEU A 92 10.23 -18.55 2.31
N ILE A 93 10.02 -17.32 1.85
CA ILE A 93 8.70 -16.80 1.47
C ILE A 93 8.41 -17.19 0.02
N PRO A 94 7.44 -18.09 -0.25
CA PRO A 94 7.18 -18.55 -1.62
C PRO A 94 6.56 -17.42 -2.47
N LYS A 95 7.21 -17.08 -3.58
CA LYS A 95 6.70 -16.07 -4.52
C LYS A 95 5.38 -16.47 -5.16
N VAL A 96 5.13 -17.78 -5.25
CA VAL A 96 3.91 -18.32 -5.84
C VAL A 96 2.65 -17.88 -5.11
N ASP A 97 2.73 -17.70 -3.79
CA ASP A 97 1.59 -17.31 -2.97
C ASP A 97 1.15 -15.86 -3.21
N PHE A 98 2.03 -15.07 -3.85
CA PHE A 98 1.82 -13.64 -4.12
C PHE A 98 1.62 -13.33 -5.61
N ARG A 99 1.53 -14.34 -6.49
CA ARG A 99 1.37 -14.11 -7.94
C ARG A 99 0.08 -13.42 -8.30
N ASP A 100 -0.96 -13.67 -7.54
CA ASP A 100 -2.32 -13.19 -7.81
C ASP A 100 -2.73 -12.02 -6.91
N ILE A 101 -1.78 -11.46 -6.12
CA ILE A 101 -2.05 -10.24 -5.37
C ILE A 101 -2.04 -9.07 -6.34
N LEU A 102 -3.22 -8.50 -6.54
CA LEU A 102 -3.40 -7.34 -7.40
C LEU A 102 -2.82 -6.09 -6.74
N THR A 103 -1.93 -5.42 -7.45
CA THR A 103 -1.52 -4.05 -7.12
C THR A 103 -2.53 -3.11 -7.76
N LEU A 104 -3.23 -2.35 -6.94
CA LEU A 104 -4.21 -1.37 -7.40
C LEU A 104 -3.58 0.01 -7.45
N LYS A 105 -3.65 0.67 -8.59
CA LYS A 105 -3.17 2.03 -8.80
C LYS A 105 -4.26 2.89 -9.41
N LEU A 106 -4.28 4.18 -9.05
CA LEU A 106 -5.10 5.19 -9.69
C LEU A 106 -4.21 6.27 -10.28
N ASN A 107 -4.27 6.47 -11.60
CA ASN A 107 -3.62 7.58 -12.25
C ASN A 107 -4.54 8.80 -12.22
N ALA A 108 -4.12 9.81 -11.45
CA ALA A 108 -4.80 11.09 -11.31
C ALA A 108 -3.86 12.20 -11.80
N GLY A 109 -4.18 12.79 -12.93
CA GLY A 109 -3.26 13.73 -13.60
C GLY A 109 -1.91 13.07 -13.91
N SER A 110 -0.83 13.64 -13.40
CA SER A 110 0.54 13.10 -13.56
C SER A 110 0.98 12.14 -12.44
N LYS A 111 0.12 11.91 -11.43
CA LYS A 111 0.44 11.05 -10.29
C LYS A 111 -0.16 9.65 -10.45
N SER A 112 0.58 8.65 -9.96
CA SER A 112 0.10 7.29 -9.77
C SER A 112 -0.04 7.02 -8.27
N ILE A 113 -1.27 6.82 -7.81
CA ILE A 113 -1.68 6.77 -6.41
C ILE A 113 -2.04 5.35 -6.05
N ASP A 114 -1.61 4.89 -4.88
CA ASP A 114 -1.98 3.58 -4.37
C ASP A 114 -3.46 3.55 -3.95
N VAL A 115 -4.16 2.50 -4.39
CA VAL A 115 -5.57 2.28 -4.05
C VAL A 115 -5.65 1.26 -2.93
N GLY A 116 -6.27 1.64 -1.82
CA GLY A 116 -6.58 0.74 -0.72
C GLY A 116 -7.93 0.04 -0.92
N ILE A 117 -8.11 -1.08 -0.23
CA ILE A 117 -9.39 -1.80 -0.17
C ILE A 117 -9.87 -1.80 1.27
N SER A 118 -11.09 -1.35 1.48
CA SER A 118 -11.78 -1.44 2.77
C SER A 118 -13.24 -1.82 2.54
N SER A 119 -13.77 -2.78 3.31
CA SER A 119 -15.17 -3.23 3.18
C SER A 119 -15.60 -3.55 1.74
N ASN A 120 -14.70 -4.17 0.97
CA ASN A 120 -14.89 -4.51 -0.46
C ASN A 120 -15.11 -3.29 -1.37
N GLN A 121 -14.59 -2.12 -0.98
CA GLN A 121 -14.62 -0.88 -1.76
C GLN A 121 -13.20 -0.36 -1.96
N PHE A 122 -12.97 0.35 -3.07
CA PHE A 122 -11.69 0.99 -3.38
C PHE A 122 -11.63 2.39 -2.79
N TYR A 123 -10.51 2.70 -2.15
CA TYR A 123 -10.26 3.99 -1.52
C TYR A 123 -8.91 4.57 -1.93
N VAL A 124 -8.86 5.88 -1.99
CA VAL A 124 -7.64 6.65 -2.29
C VAL A 124 -7.42 7.75 -1.26
N PRO A 125 -6.18 8.18 -0.99
CA PRO A 125 -5.90 9.37 -0.20
C PRO A 125 -6.59 10.58 -0.82
N LEU A 126 -7.56 11.16 -0.09
CA LEU A 126 -8.45 12.20 -0.62
C LEU A 126 -7.68 13.41 -1.14
N ARG A 127 -6.88 14.03 -0.28
CA ARG A 127 -6.17 15.27 -0.61
C ARG A 127 -5.24 15.06 -1.78
N GLU A 128 -4.39 14.05 -1.71
CA GLU A 128 -3.42 13.76 -2.76
C GLU A 128 -4.08 13.51 -4.12
N THR A 129 -5.19 12.77 -4.12
CA THR A 129 -5.91 12.44 -5.35
C THR A 129 -6.60 13.67 -5.94
N MET A 130 -7.34 14.41 -5.13
CA MET A 130 -8.10 15.55 -5.61
C MET A 130 -7.20 16.71 -6.05
N GLU A 131 -6.11 16.99 -5.31
CA GLU A 131 -5.12 17.97 -5.73
C GLU A 131 -4.39 17.59 -7.02
N ALA A 132 -4.08 16.30 -7.21
CA ALA A 132 -3.52 15.80 -8.48
C ALA A 132 -4.47 15.96 -9.67
N LEU A 133 -5.77 15.98 -9.42
CA LEU A 133 -6.84 16.24 -10.39
C LEU A 133 -7.14 17.75 -10.57
N GLY A 134 -6.42 18.60 -9.85
CA GLY A 134 -6.54 20.06 -9.93
C GLY A 134 -7.62 20.67 -9.06
N TYR A 135 -8.13 19.94 -8.07
CA TYR A 135 -9.03 20.49 -7.06
C TYR A 135 -8.26 21.20 -5.94
N THR A 136 -8.85 22.26 -5.39
CA THR A 136 -8.47 22.79 -4.09
C THR A 136 -9.21 22.00 -3.01
N VAL A 137 -8.50 21.59 -1.96
CA VAL A 137 -9.06 20.76 -0.88
C VAL A 137 -8.93 21.48 0.45
N GLU A 138 -10.07 21.83 1.04
CA GLU A 138 -10.17 22.51 2.33
C GLU A 138 -10.78 21.57 3.37
N TRP A 139 -10.31 21.65 4.61
CA TRP A 139 -10.81 20.88 5.73
C TRP A 139 -11.49 21.81 6.74
N ASP A 140 -12.72 21.50 7.11
CA ASP A 140 -13.43 22.14 8.22
C ASP A 140 -13.51 21.17 9.41
N GLY A 141 -12.70 21.43 10.42
CA GLY A 141 -12.64 20.61 11.64
C GLY A 141 -13.85 20.75 12.54
N ALA A 142 -14.67 21.83 12.39
CA ALA A 142 -15.86 22.01 13.20
C ALA A 142 -17.00 21.10 12.76
N THR A 143 -17.06 20.79 11.46
CA THR A 143 -18.10 19.96 10.85
C THR A 143 -17.58 18.59 10.38
N ASN A 144 -16.28 18.30 10.55
CA ASN A 144 -15.58 17.13 9.99
C ASN A 144 -15.83 16.99 8.48
N SER A 145 -15.91 18.13 7.77
CA SER A 145 -16.18 18.15 6.35
C SER A 145 -14.96 18.52 5.51
N ILE A 146 -14.93 18.01 4.30
CA ILE A 146 -13.94 18.31 3.28
C ILE A 146 -14.65 18.96 2.11
N VAL A 147 -14.20 20.15 1.73
CA VAL A 147 -14.70 20.86 0.56
C VAL A 147 -13.66 20.78 -0.55
N MET A 148 -14.06 20.25 -1.69
CA MET A 148 -13.22 20.08 -2.88
C MET A 148 -13.79 20.96 -4.00
N THR A 149 -13.00 21.93 -4.47
CA THR A 149 -13.47 22.90 -5.47
C THR A 149 -12.58 22.88 -6.72
N LYS A 150 -13.21 22.96 -7.89
CA LYS A 150 -12.54 23.09 -9.18
C LYS A 150 -13.47 23.73 -10.20
N ASP A 151 -12.99 24.72 -10.94
CA ASP A 151 -13.71 25.36 -12.06
C ASP A 151 -15.13 25.85 -11.69
N GLY A 152 -15.28 26.38 -10.47
CA GLY A 152 -16.58 26.87 -9.94
C GLY A 152 -17.53 25.79 -9.46
N LYS A 153 -17.17 24.51 -9.54
CA LYS A 153 -17.91 23.38 -8.96
C LYS A 153 -17.38 23.04 -7.59
N SER A 154 -18.25 22.54 -6.72
CA SER A 154 -17.85 22.10 -5.39
C SER A 154 -18.43 20.73 -5.05
N VAL A 155 -17.63 19.91 -4.38
CA VAL A 155 -18.05 18.66 -3.76
C VAL A 155 -17.69 18.70 -2.29
N THR A 156 -18.67 18.53 -1.42
CA THR A 156 -18.46 18.43 0.03
C THR A 156 -18.71 17.00 0.48
N ALA A 157 -17.76 16.46 1.22
CA ALA A 157 -17.84 15.16 1.86
C ALA A 157 -17.69 15.34 3.38
N VAL A 158 -18.43 14.57 4.16
CA VAL A 158 -18.30 14.53 5.63
C VAL A 158 -17.74 13.17 6.01
N VAL A 159 -16.72 13.16 6.88
CA VAL A 159 -16.11 11.92 7.36
C VAL A 159 -17.18 11.04 8.01
N GLU A 160 -17.16 9.74 7.70
CA GLU A 160 -18.13 8.73 8.15
C GLU A 160 -19.57 8.91 7.63
N SER A 161 -19.82 9.89 6.76
CA SER A 161 -21.10 10.07 6.09
C SER A 161 -21.04 9.61 4.64
N ASN A 162 -22.05 8.87 4.21
CA ASN A 162 -22.21 8.48 2.82
C ASN A 162 -23.01 9.49 1.98
N ILE A 163 -23.35 10.65 2.55
CA ILE A 163 -24.01 11.74 1.86
C ILE A 163 -22.95 12.77 1.44
N TYR A 164 -22.87 12.99 0.14
CA TYR A 164 -22.03 13.99 -0.49
C TYR A 164 -22.88 15.12 -1.00
N ASN A 165 -22.39 16.34 -0.94
CA ASN A 165 -23.07 17.48 -1.55
C ASN A 165 -22.27 17.93 -2.78
N ALA A 166 -22.84 17.82 -3.96
CA ALA A 166 -22.25 18.29 -5.22
C ALA A 166 -23.07 19.47 -5.74
N ASP A 167 -22.46 20.65 -5.75
CA ASP A 167 -23.09 21.91 -6.20
C ASP A 167 -24.47 22.19 -5.57
N GLY A 168 -24.62 21.89 -4.27
CA GLY A 168 -25.85 22.07 -3.53
C GLY A 168 -26.83 20.88 -3.59
N GLN A 169 -26.53 19.83 -4.35
CA GLN A 169 -27.34 18.60 -4.43
C GLN A 169 -26.75 17.49 -3.58
N ASN A 170 -27.57 16.83 -2.78
CA ASN A 170 -27.14 15.68 -1.99
C ASN A 170 -27.16 14.41 -2.84
N ILE A 171 -26.03 13.70 -2.83
CA ILE A 171 -25.83 12.42 -3.47
C ILE A 171 -25.52 11.39 -2.39
N VAL A 172 -26.25 10.28 -2.38
CA VAL A 172 -26.03 9.18 -1.42
C VAL A 172 -25.24 8.09 -2.12
N LEU A 173 -24.05 7.80 -1.61
CA LEU A 173 -23.19 6.73 -2.08
C LEU A 173 -23.29 5.49 -1.16
N THR A 174 -22.73 4.37 -1.60
CA THR A 174 -22.65 3.15 -0.79
C THR A 174 -21.54 3.20 0.26
N SER A 175 -20.63 4.18 0.15
CA SER A 175 -19.42 4.26 0.97
C SER A 175 -19.19 5.69 1.44
N SER A 176 -18.64 5.81 2.64
CA SER A 176 -18.26 7.09 3.26
C SER A 176 -16.73 7.27 3.24
N PRO A 177 -16.23 8.52 3.26
CA PRO A 177 -14.83 8.78 3.57
C PRO A 177 -14.56 8.42 5.03
N PHE A 178 -13.34 7.99 5.32
CA PHE A 178 -12.89 7.70 6.69
C PHE A 178 -11.44 8.17 6.89
N ILE A 179 -11.02 8.26 8.15
CA ILE A 179 -9.63 8.56 8.50
C ILE A 179 -8.92 7.24 8.80
N SER A 180 -7.81 6.96 8.09
CA SER A 180 -6.99 5.77 8.32
C SER A 180 -6.22 5.86 9.65
N GLU A 181 -5.62 4.75 10.08
CA GLU A 181 -4.77 4.69 11.28
C GLU A 181 -3.59 5.66 11.22
N ASP A 182 -3.10 5.97 10.00
CA ASP A 182 -2.04 6.95 9.77
C ASP A 182 -2.54 8.41 9.73
N GLY A 183 -3.82 8.64 10.02
CA GLY A 183 -4.42 9.99 10.02
C GLY A 183 -4.71 10.55 8.63
N VAL A 184 -4.71 9.73 7.59
CA VAL A 184 -5.00 10.14 6.21
C VAL A 184 -6.50 9.96 5.93
N THR A 185 -7.14 11.01 5.41
CA THR A 185 -8.54 10.89 4.95
C THR A 185 -8.59 10.09 3.66
N MET A 186 -9.33 8.99 3.67
CA MET A 186 -9.53 8.08 2.54
C MET A 186 -10.89 8.37 1.88
N LEU A 187 -10.88 8.56 0.57
CA LEU A 187 -12.07 8.80 -0.26
C LEU A 187 -12.41 7.53 -1.03
N PRO A 188 -13.67 7.06 -1.03
CA PRO A 188 -14.07 5.98 -1.92
C PRO A 188 -13.93 6.41 -3.39
N VAL A 189 -13.37 5.52 -4.22
CA VAL A 189 -13.16 5.82 -5.64
C VAL A 189 -14.49 6.11 -6.37
N SER A 190 -15.60 5.52 -5.92
CA SER A 190 -16.93 5.82 -6.44
C SER A 190 -17.32 7.30 -6.28
N ALA A 191 -16.80 8.01 -5.29
CA ALA A 191 -17.06 9.43 -5.14
C ALA A 191 -16.46 10.29 -6.27
N LEU A 192 -15.40 9.80 -6.92
CA LEU A 192 -14.85 10.48 -8.10
C LEU A 192 -15.84 10.48 -9.27
N SER A 193 -16.53 9.38 -9.51
CA SER A 193 -17.54 9.30 -10.58
C SER A 193 -18.87 9.90 -10.15
N ASP A 194 -19.38 9.50 -9.02
CA ASP A 194 -20.79 9.73 -8.68
C ASP A 194 -21.01 11.13 -8.06
N ALA A 195 -20.01 11.67 -7.35
CA ALA A 195 -20.11 13.00 -6.75
C ALA A 195 -19.31 14.07 -7.52
N ALA A 196 -18.08 13.75 -7.97
CA ALA A 196 -17.27 14.71 -8.72
C ALA A 196 -17.49 14.68 -10.23
N GLY A 197 -18.24 13.70 -10.76
CA GLY A 197 -18.60 13.59 -12.18
C GLY A 197 -17.41 13.22 -13.08
N LEU A 198 -16.37 12.59 -12.52
CA LEU A 198 -15.18 12.15 -13.23
C LEU A 198 -15.34 10.72 -13.74
N SER A 199 -14.74 10.39 -14.88
CA SER A 199 -14.71 9.01 -15.39
C SER A 199 -13.51 8.26 -14.88
N VAL A 200 -13.70 7.05 -14.33
CA VAL A 200 -12.60 6.17 -13.91
C VAL A 200 -12.61 4.91 -14.78
N ASN A 201 -11.58 4.76 -15.61
CA ASN A 201 -11.42 3.61 -16.50
C ASN A 201 -10.36 2.67 -15.96
N TRP A 202 -10.71 1.39 -15.77
CA TRP A 202 -9.83 0.37 -15.23
C TRP A 202 -9.22 -0.50 -16.32
N THR A 203 -7.92 -0.73 -16.23
CA THR A 203 -7.18 -1.65 -17.09
C THR A 203 -6.36 -2.60 -16.25
N THR A 204 -6.16 -3.83 -16.73
CA THR A 204 -5.38 -4.86 -16.04
C THR A 204 -4.20 -5.27 -16.90
N SER A 205 -3.01 -5.31 -16.30
CA SER A 205 -1.78 -5.80 -16.93
C SER A 205 -1.02 -6.66 -15.93
N GLY A 206 -1.04 -7.97 -16.10
CA GLY A 206 -0.51 -8.92 -15.12
C GLY A 206 -1.21 -8.80 -13.76
N SER A 207 -0.44 -8.60 -12.69
CA SER A 207 -0.95 -8.38 -11.33
C SER A 207 -1.25 -6.91 -11.00
N VAL A 208 -1.14 -6.00 -11.98
CA VAL A 208 -1.40 -4.58 -11.77
C VAL A 208 -2.73 -4.19 -12.39
N VAL A 209 -3.63 -3.65 -11.58
CA VAL A 209 -4.88 -3.03 -12.02
C VAL A 209 -4.72 -1.52 -11.89
N THR A 210 -4.86 -0.81 -12.99
CA THR A 210 -4.69 0.65 -13.03
C THR A 210 -6.00 1.31 -13.42
N GLY A 211 -6.51 2.18 -12.53
CA GLY A 211 -7.55 3.14 -12.84
C GLY A 211 -6.96 4.40 -13.45
N SER A 212 -7.58 4.96 -14.47
CA SER A 212 -7.24 6.26 -15.04
C SER A 212 -8.43 7.19 -14.92
N VAL A 213 -8.22 8.36 -14.31
CA VAL A 213 -9.25 9.38 -14.12
C VAL A 213 -9.20 10.38 -15.26
N GLN A 214 -10.38 10.67 -15.84
CA GLN A 214 -10.59 11.64 -16.92
C GLN A 214 -11.68 12.64 -16.53
#